data_aedf75ded38fa737720ed1272f9e7690
#
_entry.id   aedf75ded38fa737720ed1272f9e7690
#
_cell.length_a   1.000
_cell.length_b   1.000
_cell.length_c   1.000
_cell.angle_alpha   90.00
_cell.angle_beta   90.00
_cell.angle_gamma   90.00
#
_symmetry.space_group_name_H-M   'P 1'
#
loop_
_entity.id
_entity.type
_entity.pdbx_description
1 polymer ?
#
loop_
_entity_poly.entity_id
_entity_poly.type
_entity_poly.pdbx_seq_one_letter_code
_entity_poly.pdbx_strand_id
1 'polypeptide(L)'
;MKNLFIFRRSALVVAALAAVSCSPDKFLDVNVSPNNTNAVPPSVQLPTITIGTGFVVGNTLGRDAGLFMQQYAGINNQPQTEDRYVINGNYDNEWEYDLYTYTLNGSQTLINSTQATSPAYAGIAKLIKAYDFALTTDLWGDIPYSKALQGLTMIHPTFDKQQDIYEGATGVQSLFDLVREGLADLDKPSVLTPGADDVVYKGDLTKWRKVGNMLLLKFANTVSVKDPALATKVINEVLAKGADGSAAIN
;
A
#
# COMPACT_ATOMS: atom_id res chain seq x y z
N MET A 1 -15.38 -1.26 -75.48
CA MET A 1 -15.97 -1.98 -74.30
C MET A 1 -14.94 -2.73 -73.46
N LYS A 2 -13.85 -3.27 -73.98
CA LYS A 2 -12.80 -3.99 -73.17
C LYS A 2 -12.09 -3.16 -72.17
N ASN A 3 -11.78 -1.89 -72.45
CA ASN A 3 -11.00 -0.98 -71.53
C ASN A 3 -11.81 -0.52 -70.29
N LEU A 4 -13.16 -0.47 -70.44
CA LEU A 4 -14.03 -0.11 -69.33
C LEU A 4 -14.15 -1.25 -68.29
N PHE A 5 -14.01 -2.48 -68.74
CA PHE A 5 -14.05 -3.66 -67.87
C PHE A 5 -12.76 -3.85 -67.07
N ILE A 6 -11.63 -3.51 -67.69
CA ILE A 6 -10.31 -3.55 -67.01
C ILE A 6 -10.26 -2.46 -65.92
N PHE A 7 -10.73 -1.26 -66.23
CA PHE A 7 -10.75 -0.14 -65.28
C PHE A 7 -11.63 -0.43 -64.05
N ARG A 8 -12.80 -1.04 -64.26
CA ARG A 8 -13.68 -1.45 -63.15
C ARG A 8 -13.09 -2.56 -62.27
N ARG A 9 -12.34 -3.51 -62.84
CA ARG A 9 -11.65 -4.56 -62.07
C ARG A 9 -10.47 -3.99 -61.27
N SER A 10 -9.69 -3.09 -61.83
CA SER A 10 -8.60 -2.43 -61.11
C SER A 10 -9.09 -1.53 -59.99
N ALA A 11 -10.20 -0.81 -60.17
CA ALA A 11 -10.81 0.00 -59.13
C ALA A 11 -11.35 -0.85 -57.96
N LEU A 12 -11.91 -2.03 -58.22
CA LEU A 12 -12.36 -2.95 -57.19
C LEU A 12 -11.21 -3.58 -56.39
N VAL A 13 -10.09 -3.88 -57.06
CA VAL A 13 -8.90 -4.41 -56.37
C VAL A 13 -8.25 -3.33 -55.47
N VAL A 14 -8.17 -2.07 -55.94
CA VAL A 14 -7.66 -0.95 -55.12
C VAL A 14 -8.59 -0.67 -53.94
N ALA A 15 -9.91 -0.71 -54.12
CA ALA A 15 -10.87 -0.55 -53.04
C ALA A 15 -10.79 -1.68 -52.00
N ALA A 16 -10.57 -2.93 -52.43
CA ALA A 16 -10.39 -4.07 -51.54
C ALA A 16 -9.07 -4.00 -50.76
N LEU A 17 -7.98 -3.54 -51.39
CA LEU A 17 -6.69 -3.30 -50.73
C LEU A 17 -6.75 -2.15 -49.71
N ALA A 18 -7.50 -1.08 -49.97
CA ALA A 18 -7.71 0.03 -49.03
C ALA A 18 -8.56 -0.40 -47.82
N ALA A 19 -9.49 -1.35 -47.97
CA ALA A 19 -10.32 -1.85 -46.87
C ALA A 19 -9.56 -2.77 -45.87
N VAL A 20 -8.43 -3.35 -46.30
CA VAL A 20 -7.60 -4.23 -45.46
C VAL A 20 -6.48 -3.46 -44.73
N SER A 21 -6.26 -2.19 -45.12
CA SER A 21 -5.13 -1.37 -44.61
C SER A 21 -5.32 -0.78 -43.20
N CYS A 22 -6.53 -0.75 -42.67
CA CYS A 22 -6.77 -0.27 -41.29
C CYS A 22 -7.16 -1.45 -40.43
N SER A 23 -6.19 -1.96 -39.65
CA SER A 23 -6.49 -2.79 -38.51
C SER A 23 -6.99 -1.84 -37.37
N PRO A 24 -8.30 -1.87 -37.03
CA PRO A 24 -8.85 -1.00 -35.98
C PRO A 24 -8.13 -1.20 -34.65
N ASP A 25 -7.67 -2.42 -34.40
CA ASP A 25 -6.99 -2.80 -33.15
C ASP A 25 -5.66 -2.07 -32.95
N LYS A 26 -4.89 -1.82 -34.02
CA LYS A 26 -3.64 -1.05 -33.94
C LYS A 26 -3.86 0.46 -33.90
N PHE A 27 -4.95 0.97 -34.46
CA PHE A 27 -5.27 2.39 -34.44
C PHE A 27 -5.89 2.83 -33.11
N LEU A 28 -6.63 1.94 -32.46
CA LEU A 28 -7.25 2.17 -31.15
C LEU A 28 -6.28 1.89 -29.98
N ASP A 29 -5.14 1.30 -30.23
CA ASP A 29 -4.09 0.99 -29.24
C ASP A 29 -3.23 2.20 -28.86
N VAL A 30 -3.58 3.40 -29.33
CA VAL A 30 -2.92 4.69 -28.98
C VAL A 30 -3.01 5.00 -27.49
N ASN A 31 -3.99 4.40 -26.79
CA ASN A 31 -4.15 4.60 -25.34
C ASN A 31 -3.31 3.64 -24.48
N VAL A 32 -2.65 2.66 -25.09
CA VAL A 32 -1.69 1.81 -24.39
C VAL A 32 -0.31 2.42 -24.58
N SER A 33 0.15 3.17 -23.56
CA SER A 33 1.49 3.73 -23.59
C SER A 33 2.52 2.60 -23.66
N PRO A 34 3.39 2.53 -24.70
CA PRO A 34 4.44 1.52 -24.78
C PRO A 34 5.49 1.66 -23.65
N ASN A 35 5.48 2.79 -22.97
CA ASN A 35 6.35 3.08 -21.83
C ASN A 35 5.71 2.77 -20.48
N ASN A 36 4.43 2.38 -20.45
CA ASN A 36 3.74 1.97 -19.23
C ASN A 36 3.83 0.44 -19.09
N THR A 37 4.50 -0.02 -18.07
CA THR A 37 4.58 -1.43 -17.74
C THR A 37 3.22 -1.87 -17.19
N ASN A 38 2.49 -2.72 -17.93
CA ASN A 38 1.18 -3.23 -17.49
C ASN A 38 1.25 -4.13 -16.24
N ALA A 39 2.44 -4.59 -15.87
CA ALA A 39 2.69 -5.36 -14.65
C ALA A 39 4.11 -5.07 -14.15
N VAL A 40 4.21 -4.44 -12.97
CA VAL A 40 5.48 -4.23 -12.29
C VAL A 40 5.81 -5.49 -11.49
N PRO A 41 7.01 -6.07 -11.61
CA PRO A 41 7.41 -7.24 -10.83
C PRO A 41 7.35 -6.98 -9.32
N PRO A 42 6.97 -7.98 -8.49
CA PRO A 42 6.97 -7.84 -7.02
C PRO A 42 8.31 -7.39 -6.46
N SER A 43 9.42 -7.82 -7.05
CA SER A 43 10.78 -7.43 -6.68
C SER A 43 11.13 -5.96 -6.90
N VAL A 44 10.33 -5.23 -7.69
CA VAL A 44 10.44 -3.77 -7.86
C VAL A 44 9.45 -3.05 -6.93
N GLN A 45 8.26 -3.63 -6.75
CA GLN A 45 7.23 -3.03 -5.90
C GLN A 45 7.60 -3.04 -4.42
N LEU A 46 8.12 -4.16 -3.90
CA LEU A 46 8.46 -4.30 -2.48
C LEU A 46 9.48 -3.25 -1.99
N PRO A 47 10.65 -3.05 -2.62
CA PRO A 47 11.57 -1.99 -2.17
C PRO A 47 10.95 -0.60 -2.29
N THR A 48 10.10 -0.35 -3.30
CA THR A 48 9.45 0.95 -3.49
C THR A 48 8.54 1.30 -2.31
N ILE A 49 7.64 0.39 -1.90
CA ILE A 49 6.74 0.63 -0.76
C ILE A 49 7.52 0.72 0.56
N THR A 50 8.51 -0.15 0.74
CA THR A 50 9.31 -0.19 1.98
C THR A 50 10.13 1.10 2.18
N ILE A 51 10.81 1.55 1.11
CA ILE A 51 11.57 2.80 1.13
C ILE A 51 10.62 4.00 1.27
N GLY A 52 9.46 3.96 0.57
CA GLY A 52 8.42 4.98 0.68
C GLY A 52 7.95 5.16 2.12
N THR A 53 7.56 4.08 2.81
CA THR A 53 7.19 4.11 4.23
C THR A 53 8.32 4.67 5.11
N GLY A 54 9.57 4.23 4.88
CA GLY A 54 10.72 4.76 5.60
C GLY A 54 10.94 6.26 5.38
N PHE A 55 10.71 6.74 4.16
CA PHE A 55 10.81 8.16 3.81
C PHE A 55 9.72 8.99 4.49
N VAL A 56 8.46 8.55 4.44
CA VAL A 56 7.33 9.24 5.09
C VAL A 56 7.58 9.42 6.59
N VAL A 57 7.98 8.33 7.25
CA VAL A 57 8.21 8.33 8.70
C VAL A 57 9.46 9.14 9.07
N GLY A 58 10.53 9.01 8.31
CA GLY A 58 11.83 9.61 8.62
C GLY A 58 12.00 11.07 8.17
N ASN A 59 11.10 11.59 7.33
CA ASN A 59 11.15 12.94 6.80
C ASN A 59 10.16 13.86 7.54
N THR A 60 9.16 14.38 6.85
CA THR A 60 8.24 15.42 7.36
C THR A 60 7.53 14.96 8.64
N LEU A 61 6.88 13.81 8.63
CA LEU A 61 6.10 13.35 9.78
C LEU A 61 6.97 13.12 11.03
N GLY A 62 8.15 12.54 10.85
CA GLY A 62 9.09 12.33 11.95
C GLY A 62 9.66 13.64 12.52
N ARG A 63 9.98 14.59 11.63
CA ARG A 63 10.41 15.94 12.02
C ARG A 63 9.33 16.63 12.83
N ASP A 64 8.11 16.65 12.33
CA ASP A 64 7.02 17.40 12.94
C ASP A 64 6.55 16.79 14.25
N ALA A 65 6.52 15.45 14.32
CA ALA A 65 6.29 14.77 15.59
C ALA A 65 7.33 15.18 16.66
N GLY A 66 8.61 15.30 16.27
CA GLY A 66 9.67 15.77 17.15
C GLY A 66 9.52 17.25 17.58
N LEU A 67 9.05 18.12 16.66
CA LEU A 67 8.74 19.51 16.97
C LEU A 67 7.54 19.62 17.92
N PHE A 68 6.45 18.91 17.64
CA PHE A 68 5.26 18.91 18.51
C PHE A 68 5.54 18.36 19.90
N MET A 69 6.41 17.37 20.00
CA MET A 69 6.85 16.81 21.28
C MET A 69 7.99 17.61 21.94
N GLN A 70 8.36 18.77 21.37
CA GLN A 70 9.40 19.66 21.89
C GLN A 70 10.77 18.97 22.09
N GLN A 71 11.07 17.96 21.27
CA GLN A 71 12.37 17.27 21.31
C GLN A 71 13.46 18.08 20.61
N TYR A 72 13.08 18.94 19.68
CA TYR A 72 13.90 19.98 19.05
C TYR A 72 13.05 21.20 18.72
N ALA A 73 13.70 22.34 18.51
CA ALA A 73 13.03 23.61 18.26
C ALA A 73 13.14 24.01 16.78
N GLY A 74 12.06 24.55 16.26
CA GLY A 74 12.03 25.16 14.92
C GLY A 74 12.52 26.61 14.98
N ILE A 75 13.70 26.89 14.46
CA ILE A 75 14.32 28.21 14.54
C ILE A 75 14.08 29.09 13.31
N ASN A 76 13.65 28.51 12.19
CA ASN A 76 13.43 29.24 10.94
C ASN A 76 12.43 28.51 10.02
N ASN A 77 11.80 29.26 9.10
CA ASN A 77 10.87 28.76 8.08
C ASN A 77 9.71 27.93 8.64
N GLN A 78 9.28 26.88 7.91
CA GLN A 78 8.18 26.00 8.26
C GLN A 78 8.35 25.38 9.68
N PRO A 79 9.49 24.80 10.08
CA PRO A 79 9.68 24.26 11.42
C PRO A 79 9.41 25.26 12.57
N GLN A 80 9.69 26.57 12.38
CA GLN A 80 9.37 27.60 13.37
C GLN A 80 7.85 27.78 13.56
N THR A 81 7.08 27.59 12.50
CA THR A 81 5.62 27.69 12.54
C THR A 81 5.03 26.46 13.23
N GLU A 82 5.53 25.28 12.90
CA GLU A 82 5.12 24.00 13.48
C GLU A 82 5.48 23.89 14.97
N ASP A 83 6.65 24.37 15.37
CA ASP A 83 7.09 24.46 16.78
C ASP A 83 6.11 25.28 17.66
N ARG A 84 5.35 26.18 17.04
CA ARG A 84 4.29 26.97 17.69
C ARG A 84 2.90 26.35 17.55
N TYR A 85 2.80 25.11 17.08
CA TYR A 85 1.54 24.39 16.79
C TYR A 85 0.65 25.08 15.76
N VAL A 86 1.21 25.90 14.86
CA VAL A 86 0.47 26.52 13.77
C VAL A 86 0.47 25.54 12.59
N ILE A 87 -0.57 24.74 12.51
CA ILE A 87 -0.76 23.70 11.48
C ILE A 87 -1.74 24.26 10.44
N ASN A 88 -1.23 24.64 9.29
CA ASN A 88 -1.98 25.33 8.23
C ASN A 88 -2.05 24.49 6.94
N GLY A 89 -2.66 23.30 6.95
CA GLY A 89 -2.84 22.51 5.72
C GLY A 89 -1.54 22.09 5.03
N ASN A 90 -0.43 22.01 5.76
CA ASN A 90 0.89 21.75 5.20
C ASN A 90 1.17 20.26 4.94
N TYR A 91 0.18 19.38 5.18
CA TYR A 91 0.35 17.92 5.12
C TYR A 91 -0.41 17.27 3.97
N ASP A 92 -0.82 18.06 2.98
CA ASP A 92 -1.55 17.54 1.81
C ASP A 92 -0.69 16.55 1.01
N ASN A 93 0.62 16.83 0.89
CA ASN A 93 1.56 15.95 0.20
C ASN A 93 1.75 14.62 0.94
N GLU A 94 1.91 14.66 2.27
CA GLU A 94 2.07 13.47 3.10
C GLU A 94 0.81 12.61 3.07
N TRP A 95 -0.36 13.23 3.07
CA TRP A 95 -1.63 12.55 2.92
C TRP A 95 -1.81 11.96 1.52
N GLU A 96 -1.79 12.80 0.47
CA GLU A 96 -2.17 12.41 -0.88
C GLU A 96 -1.10 11.56 -1.56
N TYR A 97 0.15 12.07 -1.59
CA TYR A 97 1.20 11.42 -2.35
C TYR A 97 1.92 10.36 -1.53
N ASP A 98 2.45 10.71 -0.37
CA ASP A 98 3.33 9.82 0.36
C ASP A 98 2.57 8.62 0.93
N LEU A 99 1.43 8.84 1.61
CA LEU A 99 0.64 7.76 2.21
C LEU A 99 -0.29 7.11 1.18
N TYR A 100 -1.32 7.82 0.68
CA TYR A 100 -2.34 7.16 -0.14
C TYR A 100 -1.86 6.74 -1.52
N THR A 101 -1.07 7.56 -2.23
CA THR A 101 -0.65 7.24 -3.59
C THR A 101 0.51 6.27 -3.62
N TYR A 102 1.57 6.51 -2.84
CA TYR A 102 2.79 5.70 -2.96
C TYR A 102 2.78 4.48 -2.06
N THR A 103 2.61 4.62 -0.74
CA THR A 103 2.79 3.48 0.16
C THR A 103 1.54 2.60 0.26
N LEU A 104 0.38 3.17 0.55
CA LEU A 104 -0.85 2.41 0.73
C LEU A 104 -1.35 1.78 -0.58
N ASN A 105 -1.44 2.56 -1.66
CA ASN A 105 -1.85 2.05 -2.97
C ASN A 105 -0.80 1.09 -3.57
N GLY A 106 0.48 1.39 -3.36
CA GLY A 106 1.57 0.48 -3.73
C GLY A 106 1.46 -0.87 -3.01
N SER A 107 1.23 -0.85 -1.69
CA SER A 107 1.01 -2.06 -0.88
C SER A 107 -0.22 -2.83 -1.35
N GLN A 108 -1.34 -2.15 -1.64
CA GLN A 108 -2.55 -2.80 -2.16
C GLN A 108 -2.31 -3.44 -3.53
N THR A 109 -1.57 -2.75 -4.41
CA THR A 109 -1.22 -3.27 -5.74
C THR A 109 -0.35 -4.52 -5.64
N LEU A 110 0.64 -4.52 -4.75
CA LEU A 110 1.50 -5.69 -4.51
C LEU A 110 0.68 -6.85 -3.94
N ILE A 111 -0.23 -6.61 -2.99
CA ILE A 111 -1.14 -7.62 -2.46
C ILE A 111 -1.97 -8.23 -3.59
N ASN A 112 -2.63 -7.40 -4.39
CA ASN A 112 -3.51 -7.85 -5.49
C ASN A 112 -2.77 -8.72 -6.50
N SER A 113 -1.52 -8.38 -6.82
CA SER A 113 -0.71 -9.10 -7.80
C SER A 113 -0.08 -10.39 -7.28
N THR A 114 0.06 -10.55 -5.94
CA THR A 114 0.83 -11.65 -5.34
C THR A 114 0.03 -12.59 -4.44
N GLN A 115 -1.12 -12.16 -3.94
CA GLN A 115 -1.92 -12.91 -2.95
C GLN A 115 -2.19 -14.37 -3.36
N ALA A 116 -2.46 -14.62 -4.63
CA ALA A 116 -2.85 -15.96 -5.11
C ALA A 116 -1.65 -16.91 -5.30
N THR A 117 -0.48 -16.39 -5.65
CA THR A 117 0.66 -17.22 -6.09
C THR A 117 1.92 -17.05 -5.25
N SER A 118 2.10 -15.88 -4.68
CA SER A 118 3.32 -15.49 -3.97
C SER A 118 2.99 -14.80 -2.62
N PRO A 119 2.27 -15.50 -1.72
CA PRO A 119 1.75 -14.92 -0.48
C PRO A 119 2.84 -14.39 0.46
N ALA A 120 4.10 -14.79 0.32
CA ALA A 120 5.20 -14.20 1.07
C ALA A 120 5.34 -12.68 0.80
N TYR A 121 5.22 -12.24 -0.46
CA TYR A 121 5.19 -10.81 -0.81
C TYR A 121 3.91 -10.14 -0.30
N ALA A 122 2.76 -10.76 -0.48
CA ALA A 122 1.48 -10.24 -0.01
C ALA A 122 1.46 -10.07 1.52
N GLY A 123 2.03 -11.01 2.26
CA GLY A 123 2.16 -10.95 3.71
C GLY A 123 2.95 -9.74 4.18
N ILE A 124 4.15 -9.54 3.61
CA ILE A 124 4.97 -8.35 3.92
C ILE A 124 4.21 -7.06 3.56
N ALA A 125 3.58 -7.01 2.37
CA ALA A 125 2.83 -5.83 1.95
C ALA A 125 1.64 -5.52 2.88
N LYS A 126 0.96 -6.55 3.43
CA LYS A 126 -0.11 -6.36 4.45
C LYS A 126 0.43 -5.80 5.75
N LEU A 127 1.61 -6.24 6.20
CA LEU A 127 2.24 -5.68 7.40
C LEU A 127 2.60 -4.21 7.21
N ILE A 128 3.20 -3.85 6.07
CA ILE A 128 3.51 -2.46 5.72
C ILE A 128 2.22 -1.64 5.62
N LYS A 129 1.20 -2.13 4.90
CA LYS A 129 -0.10 -1.47 4.77
C LYS A 129 -0.77 -1.23 6.13
N ALA A 130 -0.72 -2.21 7.05
CA ALA A 130 -1.28 -2.06 8.39
C ALA A 130 -0.54 -0.98 9.19
N TYR A 131 0.78 -0.92 9.07
CA TYR A 131 1.59 0.13 9.69
C TYR A 131 1.26 1.52 9.15
N ASP A 132 1.19 1.67 7.83
CA ASP A 132 0.90 2.95 7.17
C ASP A 132 -0.52 3.43 7.47
N PHE A 133 -1.52 2.56 7.51
CA PHE A 133 -2.87 2.93 7.94
C PHE A 133 -2.94 3.30 9.43
N ALA A 134 -2.22 2.59 10.30
CA ALA A 134 -2.13 2.96 11.71
C ALA A 134 -1.50 4.35 11.86
N LEU A 135 -0.39 4.62 11.16
CA LEU A 135 0.24 5.93 11.13
C LEU A 135 -0.74 7.01 10.64
N THR A 136 -1.47 6.73 9.56
CA THR A 136 -2.42 7.68 8.97
C THR A 136 -3.55 7.99 9.95
N THR A 137 -4.19 6.98 10.56
CA THR A 137 -5.29 7.21 11.51
C THR A 137 -4.81 7.82 12.84
N ASP A 138 -3.59 7.52 13.28
CA ASP A 138 -3.00 8.15 14.47
C ASP A 138 -2.78 9.66 14.30
N LEU A 139 -2.51 10.11 13.06
CA LEU A 139 -2.27 11.52 12.75
C LEU A 139 -3.54 12.30 12.39
N TRP A 140 -4.49 11.67 11.66
CA TRP A 140 -5.68 12.35 11.13
C TRP A 140 -7.01 11.90 11.76
N GLY A 141 -7.00 10.88 12.61
CA GLY A 141 -8.22 10.33 13.22
C GLY A 141 -9.02 9.48 12.24
N ASP A 142 -10.26 9.87 11.95
CA ASP A 142 -11.11 9.18 10.98
C ASP A 142 -10.54 9.37 9.57
N ILE A 143 -10.39 8.27 8.80
CA ILE A 143 -9.77 8.28 7.47
C ILE A 143 -10.50 7.35 6.49
N PRO A 144 -10.36 7.54 5.17
CA PRO A 144 -10.76 6.54 4.19
C PRO A 144 -9.94 5.26 4.37
N TYR A 145 -10.56 4.15 4.77
CA TYR A 145 -9.90 2.88 5.04
C TYR A 145 -10.56 1.71 4.31
N SER A 146 -11.78 1.31 4.72
CA SER A 146 -12.44 0.11 4.19
C SER A 146 -12.82 0.23 2.70
N LYS A 147 -13.07 1.45 2.23
CA LYS A 147 -13.44 1.77 0.85
C LYS A 147 -12.32 2.44 0.07
N ALA A 148 -11.17 2.67 0.69
CA ALA A 148 -10.00 3.23 0.03
C ALA A 148 -9.31 2.23 -0.92
N LEU A 149 -8.41 2.72 -1.76
CA LEU A 149 -7.51 1.96 -2.63
C LEU A 149 -8.23 1.07 -3.67
N GLN A 150 -9.44 1.43 -4.06
CA GLN A 150 -10.24 0.70 -5.06
C GLN A 150 -10.18 1.33 -6.47
N GLY A 151 -9.31 2.32 -6.68
CA GLY A 151 -9.14 3.02 -7.96
C GLY A 151 -10.46 3.63 -8.46
N LEU A 152 -10.73 3.49 -9.74
CA LEU A 152 -11.91 4.10 -10.38
C LEU A 152 -13.25 3.52 -9.93
N THR A 153 -13.27 2.39 -9.21
CA THR A 153 -14.53 1.80 -8.71
C THR A 153 -15.07 2.52 -7.48
N MET A 154 -14.20 3.27 -6.77
CA MET A 154 -14.57 4.05 -5.60
C MET A 154 -13.74 5.34 -5.52
N ILE A 155 -14.14 6.36 -6.26
CA ILE A 155 -13.43 7.64 -6.33
C ILE A 155 -13.71 8.59 -5.15
N HIS A 156 -14.79 8.32 -4.40
CA HIS A 156 -15.17 9.07 -3.20
C HIS A 156 -15.37 8.11 -2.03
N PRO A 157 -14.29 7.55 -1.46
CA PRO A 157 -14.40 6.63 -0.34
C PRO A 157 -14.94 7.35 0.91
N THR A 158 -15.75 6.64 1.69
CA THR A 158 -16.20 7.13 3.00
C THR A 158 -15.07 7.04 4.02
N PHE A 159 -15.13 7.93 5.01
CA PHE A 159 -14.25 7.89 6.17
C PHE A 159 -14.76 6.84 7.17
N ASP A 160 -13.88 5.99 7.64
CA ASP A 160 -14.14 5.05 8.73
C ASP A 160 -13.62 5.67 10.03
N LYS A 161 -14.30 5.38 11.14
CA LYS A 161 -13.89 5.87 12.46
C LYS A 161 -12.58 5.22 12.88
N GLN A 162 -11.70 5.97 13.52
CA GLN A 162 -10.44 5.45 14.05
C GLN A 162 -10.65 4.21 14.93
N GLN A 163 -11.69 4.20 15.76
CA GLN A 163 -12.05 3.02 16.55
C GLN A 163 -12.35 1.80 15.68
N ASP A 164 -13.17 1.96 14.64
CA ASP A 164 -13.54 0.86 13.74
C ASP A 164 -12.34 0.35 12.93
N ILE A 165 -11.39 1.23 12.61
CA ILE A 165 -10.13 0.85 11.93
C ILE A 165 -9.27 -0.02 12.84
N TYR A 166 -9.14 0.32 14.12
CA TYR A 166 -8.36 -0.50 15.06
C TYR A 166 -9.08 -1.78 15.47
N GLU A 167 -10.35 -1.67 15.89
CA GLU A 167 -11.09 -2.76 16.54
C GLU A 167 -11.88 -3.64 15.56
N GLY A 168 -12.20 -3.09 14.37
CA GLY A 168 -13.07 -3.70 13.38
C GLY A 168 -14.53 -3.39 13.60
N ALA A 169 -15.30 -3.37 12.50
CA ALA A 169 -16.75 -3.19 12.50
C ALA A 169 -17.34 -3.93 11.29
N THR A 170 -18.68 -3.95 11.17
CA THR A 170 -19.33 -4.55 10.01
C THR A 170 -18.86 -3.89 8.71
N GLY A 171 -18.12 -4.64 7.89
CA GLY A 171 -17.54 -4.17 6.62
C GLY A 171 -16.23 -3.39 6.76
N VAL A 172 -15.67 -3.27 7.98
CA VAL A 172 -14.38 -2.67 8.27
C VAL A 172 -13.47 -3.71 8.91
N GLN A 173 -12.44 -4.17 8.21
CA GLN A 173 -11.43 -5.08 8.74
C GLN A 173 -10.60 -4.37 9.79
N SER A 174 -10.35 -4.98 10.96
CA SER A 174 -9.46 -4.39 11.95
C SER A 174 -8.00 -4.39 11.49
N LEU A 175 -7.22 -3.43 11.96
CA LEU A 175 -5.76 -3.44 11.76
C LEU A 175 -5.12 -4.69 12.37
N PHE A 176 -5.64 -5.17 13.50
CA PHE A 176 -5.18 -6.43 14.09
C PHE A 176 -5.39 -7.62 13.16
N ASP A 177 -6.55 -7.70 12.50
CA ASP A 177 -6.84 -8.81 11.58
C ASP A 177 -6.04 -8.69 10.28
N LEU A 178 -5.80 -7.48 9.79
CA LEU A 178 -4.92 -7.26 8.64
C LEU A 178 -3.49 -7.74 8.93
N VAL A 179 -2.96 -7.47 10.13
CA VAL A 179 -1.65 -7.99 10.56
C VAL A 179 -1.67 -9.51 10.67
N ARG A 180 -2.71 -10.11 11.30
CA ARG A 180 -2.82 -11.56 11.41
C ARG A 180 -2.92 -12.25 10.05
N GLU A 181 -3.64 -11.66 9.12
CA GLU A 181 -3.71 -12.13 7.75
C GLU A 181 -2.34 -12.07 7.06
N GLY A 182 -1.61 -10.96 7.23
CA GLY A 182 -0.23 -10.83 6.74
C GLY A 182 0.68 -11.91 7.32
N LEU A 183 0.63 -12.16 8.63
CA LEU A 183 1.39 -13.21 9.30
C LEU A 183 1.04 -14.61 8.76
N ALA A 184 -0.24 -14.90 8.57
CA ALA A 184 -0.69 -16.17 8.01
C ALA A 184 -0.22 -16.37 6.55
N ASP A 185 -0.09 -15.31 5.77
CA ASP A 185 0.43 -15.37 4.40
C ASP A 185 1.93 -15.69 4.37
N LEU A 186 2.71 -15.25 5.36
CA LEU A 186 4.13 -15.60 5.47
C LEU A 186 4.38 -17.09 5.72
N ASP A 187 3.36 -17.83 6.16
CA ASP A 187 3.46 -19.27 6.42
C ASP A 187 3.02 -20.15 5.24
N LYS A 188 2.48 -19.52 4.17
CA LYS A 188 1.98 -20.23 3.00
C LYS A 188 3.10 -20.51 1.98
N PRO A 189 3.01 -21.60 1.22
CA PRO A 189 3.88 -21.82 0.07
C PRO A 189 3.79 -20.68 -0.93
N SER A 190 4.94 -20.24 -1.45
CA SER A 190 5.05 -19.07 -2.32
C SER A 190 5.84 -19.43 -3.58
N VAL A 191 5.31 -19.07 -4.76
CA VAL A 191 6.02 -19.29 -6.04
C VAL A 191 7.24 -18.36 -6.12
N LEU A 192 7.04 -17.09 -5.76
CA LEU A 192 8.11 -16.12 -5.61
C LEU A 192 8.26 -15.77 -4.14
N THR A 193 9.49 -15.69 -3.69
CA THR A 193 9.83 -15.26 -2.31
C THR A 193 10.73 -14.04 -2.38
N PRO A 194 10.55 -13.06 -1.47
CA PRO A 194 11.47 -11.95 -1.34
C PRO A 194 12.90 -12.41 -1.07
N GLY A 195 13.87 -11.65 -1.55
CA GLY A 195 15.30 -11.92 -1.40
C GLY A 195 16.07 -10.61 -1.24
N ALA A 196 17.01 -10.34 -2.16
CA ALA A 196 17.80 -9.12 -2.15
C ALA A 196 16.97 -7.83 -2.36
N ASP A 197 15.79 -7.95 -2.94
CA ASP A 197 14.79 -6.90 -3.15
C ASP A 197 14.07 -6.48 -1.84
N ASP A 198 14.07 -7.34 -0.83
CA ASP A 198 13.71 -6.92 0.53
C ASP A 198 14.87 -6.14 1.15
N VAL A 199 14.78 -4.82 1.11
CA VAL A 199 15.84 -3.91 1.58
C VAL A 199 16.04 -3.93 3.09
N VAL A 200 15.08 -4.46 3.85
CA VAL A 200 15.09 -4.48 5.33
C VAL A 200 15.75 -5.76 5.86
N TYR A 201 15.21 -6.91 5.48
CA TYR A 201 15.64 -8.20 6.06
C TYR A 201 16.17 -9.21 5.04
N LYS A 202 16.31 -8.79 3.77
CA LYS A 202 16.86 -9.65 2.70
C LYS A 202 16.10 -10.96 2.52
N GLY A 203 14.78 -10.91 2.67
CA GLY A 203 13.89 -12.05 2.51
C GLY A 203 13.76 -12.95 3.75
N ASP A 204 14.30 -12.55 4.89
CA ASP A 204 14.14 -13.29 6.15
C ASP A 204 12.71 -13.14 6.70
N LEU A 205 11.84 -14.09 6.36
CA LEU A 205 10.45 -14.10 6.79
C LEU A 205 10.29 -14.26 8.31
N THR A 206 11.29 -14.83 9.00
CA THR A 206 11.26 -14.93 10.47
C THR A 206 11.31 -13.54 11.11
N LYS A 207 12.14 -12.66 10.56
CA LYS A 207 12.20 -11.26 11.01
C LYS A 207 10.90 -10.52 10.69
N TRP A 208 10.29 -10.77 9.53
CA TRP A 208 8.99 -10.19 9.19
C TRP A 208 7.86 -10.68 10.11
N ARG A 209 7.91 -11.95 10.59
CA ARG A 209 6.98 -12.43 11.64
C ARG A 209 7.16 -11.64 12.94
N LYS A 210 8.40 -11.34 13.33
CA LYS A 210 8.65 -10.48 14.49
C LYS A 210 8.08 -9.08 14.30
N VAL A 211 8.23 -8.49 13.09
CA VAL A 211 7.58 -7.19 12.77
C VAL A 211 6.06 -7.28 12.95
N GLY A 212 5.39 -8.30 12.41
CA GLY A 212 3.95 -8.47 12.57
C GLY A 212 3.53 -8.58 14.04
N ASN A 213 4.26 -9.37 14.84
CA ASN A 213 4.01 -9.47 16.27
C ASN A 213 4.25 -8.13 17.01
N MET A 214 5.29 -7.38 16.61
CA MET A 214 5.54 -6.03 17.15
C MET A 214 4.43 -5.05 16.78
N LEU A 215 3.86 -5.14 15.56
CA LEU A 215 2.71 -4.32 15.17
C LEU A 215 1.48 -4.64 16.04
N LEU A 216 1.20 -5.92 16.31
CA LEU A 216 0.12 -6.30 17.23
C LEU A 216 0.31 -5.69 18.62
N LEU A 217 1.53 -5.73 19.17
CA LEU A 217 1.84 -5.10 20.48
C LEU A 217 1.73 -3.58 20.43
N LYS A 218 2.23 -2.95 19.36
CA LYS A 218 2.10 -1.50 19.14
C LYS A 218 0.63 -1.08 19.13
N PHE A 219 -0.19 -1.76 18.35
CA PHE A 219 -1.63 -1.47 18.25
C PHE A 219 -2.36 -1.73 19.57
N ALA A 220 -2.03 -2.83 20.25
CA ALA A 220 -2.58 -3.11 21.58
C ALA A 220 -2.23 -1.99 22.58
N ASN A 221 -1.01 -1.49 22.56
CA ASN A 221 -0.62 -0.36 23.41
C ASN A 221 -1.39 0.92 23.03
N THR A 222 -1.60 1.18 21.74
CA THR A 222 -2.36 2.34 21.26
C THR A 222 -3.80 2.33 21.79
N VAL A 223 -4.49 1.18 21.74
CA VAL A 223 -5.89 1.07 22.20
C VAL A 223 -6.02 0.83 23.71
N SER A 224 -4.94 0.60 24.44
CA SER A 224 -4.94 0.08 25.82
C SER A 224 -5.76 0.89 26.83
N VAL A 225 -5.84 2.21 26.62
CA VAL A 225 -6.62 3.10 27.50
C VAL A 225 -8.12 3.06 27.15
N LYS A 226 -8.46 2.87 25.88
CA LYS A 226 -9.86 2.86 25.40
C LYS A 226 -10.48 1.48 25.47
N ASP A 227 -9.74 0.43 25.11
CA ASP A 227 -10.14 -0.97 25.22
C ASP A 227 -9.04 -1.82 25.87
N PRO A 228 -8.91 -1.78 27.20
CA PRO A 228 -7.92 -2.56 27.92
C PRO A 228 -8.13 -4.08 27.82
N ALA A 229 -9.36 -4.54 27.53
CA ALA A 229 -9.67 -5.95 27.37
C ALA A 229 -9.08 -6.48 26.06
N LEU A 230 -9.29 -5.77 24.96
CA LEU A 230 -8.69 -6.09 23.66
C LEU A 230 -7.16 -6.03 23.75
N ALA A 231 -6.62 -4.98 24.35
CA ALA A 231 -5.18 -4.84 24.53
C ALA A 231 -4.57 -6.04 25.28
N THR A 232 -5.14 -6.39 26.42
CA THR A 232 -4.70 -7.54 27.22
C THR A 232 -4.77 -8.84 26.42
N LYS A 233 -5.87 -9.07 25.70
CA LYS A 233 -6.05 -10.26 24.85
C LYS A 233 -4.95 -10.38 23.80
N VAL A 234 -4.66 -9.29 23.09
CA VAL A 234 -3.64 -9.27 22.02
C VAL A 234 -2.23 -9.42 22.58
N ILE A 235 -1.91 -8.74 23.68
CA ILE A 235 -0.61 -8.90 24.36
C ILE A 235 -0.39 -10.35 24.77
N ASN A 236 -1.37 -10.98 25.41
CA ASN A 236 -1.28 -12.39 25.79
C ASN A 236 -1.16 -13.33 24.58
N GLU A 237 -1.87 -13.05 23.49
CA GLU A 237 -1.73 -13.79 22.22
C GLU A 237 -0.29 -13.78 21.72
N VAL A 238 0.36 -12.60 21.70
CA VAL A 238 1.74 -12.47 21.22
C VAL A 238 2.73 -13.14 22.16
N LEU A 239 2.58 -12.93 23.48
CA LEU A 239 3.48 -13.51 24.48
C LEU A 239 3.39 -15.05 24.54
N ALA A 240 2.22 -15.61 24.25
CA ALA A 240 2.01 -17.07 24.24
C ALA A 240 2.72 -17.78 23.07
N LYS A 241 3.18 -17.06 22.05
CA LYS A 241 3.88 -17.65 20.88
C LYS A 241 5.27 -18.20 21.20
N GLY A 242 5.82 -17.93 22.39
CA GLY A 242 7.02 -18.57 22.90
C GLY A 242 8.34 -18.15 22.27
N ALA A 243 9.41 -18.89 22.65
CA ALA A 243 10.81 -18.55 22.34
C ALA A 243 11.29 -19.06 20.97
N ASP A 244 10.43 -19.56 20.11
CA ASP A 244 10.80 -20.14 18.78
C ASP A 244 11.12 -19.09 17.72
N GLY A 245 11.15 -17.81 18.10
CA GLY A 245 11.40 -16.70 17.19
C GLY A 245 10.17 -16.19 16.46
N SER A 246 8.98 -16.78 16.66
CA SER A 246 7.72 -16.26 16.15
C SER A 246 7.17 -15.13 17.02
N ALA A 247 7.54 -15.08 18.30
CA ALA A 247 7.21 -14.00 19.20
C ALA A 247 8.03 -12.71 18.91
N ALA A 248 7.46 -11.56 19.27
CA ALA A 248 8.14 -10.25 19.13
C ALA A 248 9.35 -10.12 20.06
N ILE A 249 9.31 -10.78 21.21
CA ILE A 249 10.31 -10.70 22.28
C ILE A 249 11.10 -11.99 22.33
N ASN A 250 12.35 -11.94 21.94
CA ASN A 250 13.40 -12.92 22.20
C ASN A 250 14.74 -12.21 22.26
#